data_84ff37f7e8764271249868b2ad2e964d
#
_entry.id   84ff37f7e8764271249868b2ad2e964d
#
_cell.length_a   1.000
_cell.length_b   1.000
_cell.length_c   1.000
_cell.angle_alpha   90.00
_cell.angle_beta   90.00
_cell.angle_gamma   90.00
#
_symmetry.space_group_name_H-M   'P 1'
#
loop_
_entity.id
_entity.type
_entity.pdbx_description
1 polymer ?
#
loop_
_entity_poly.entity_id
_entity_poly.type
_entity_poly.pdbx_seq_one_letter_code
_entity_poly.pdbx_strand_id
1 'polypeptide(L)'
;MIQYKNGRLHIPGISFSIPEGFYFYTEVDSVSDNNLHFLSPDQSYSLNYHATSSLCGSPQKDLELMIRDTGSHPRQNPTPIIVNGLKGCYAIYGGGDELYFELRIQNQDDHDEYEQLIILIMCNEHTDIMSIIESDVFKAVVNDIRPE
;
A
#
# COMPACT_ATOMS: atom_id res chain seq x y z
N MET A 1 13.37 4.25 2.97
CA MET A 1 13.32 3.95 4.42
C MET A 1 12.12 4.66 5.03
N ILE A 2 11.30 3.92 5.76
CA ILE A 2 10.18 4.51 6.49
C ILE A 2 10.69 5.01 7.83
N GLN A 3 10.43 6.25 8.15
CA GLN A 3 10.82 6.88 9.41
C GLN A 3 9.59 7.29 10.22
N TYR A 4 9.69 7.18 11.53
CA TYR A 4 8.67 7.67 12.45
C TYR A 4 9.16 8.94 13.14
N LYS A 5 8.45 10.03 12.94
CA LYS A 5 8.73 11.32 13.60
C LYS A 5 7.46 12.15 13.73
N ASN A 6 7.34 12.85 14.86
CA ASN A 6 6.22 13.74 15.13
C ASN A 6 4.85 13.03 15.05
N GLY A 7 4.80 11.75 15.48
CA GLY A 7 3.57 10.97 15.46
C GLY A 7 3.14 10.45 14.10
N ARG A 8 3.96 10.60 13.08
CA ARG A 8 3.67 10.17 11.71
C ARG A 8 4.79 9.34 11.11
N LEU A 9 4.40 8.53 10.13
CA LEU A 9 5.34 7.79 9.29
C LEU A 9 5.70 8.64 8.08
N HIS A 10 6.95 8.54 7.64
CA HIS A 10 7.49 9.34 6.53
C HIS A 10 8.34 8.50 5.61
N ILE A 11 8.18 8.74 4.31
CA ILE A 11 9.18 8.49 3.28
C ILE A 11 9.47 9.83 2.60
N PRO A 12 10.51 9.95 1.78
CA PRO A 12 10.76 11.21 1.08
C PRO A 12 9.51 11.69 0.31
N GLY A 13 9.03 12.89 0.64
CA GLY A 13 7.91 13.54 -0.01
C GLY A 13 6.51 13.08 0.37
N ILE A 14 6.37 12.09 1.25
CA ILE A 14 5.06 11.54 1.64
C ILE A 14 5.04 11.27 3.15
N SER A 15 3.95 11.66 3.81
CA SER A 15 3.69 11.27 5.19
C SER A 15 2.35 10.53 5.30
N PHE A 16 2.27 9.65 6.29
CA PHE A 16 1.09 8.83 6.53
C PHE A 16 1.05 8.41 8.00
N SER A 17 -0.09 7.92 8.47
CA SER A 17 -0.25 7.58 9.87
C SER A 17 -0.14 6.09 10.11
N ILE A 18 0.14 5.74 11.38
CA ILE A 18 -0.08 4.39 11.88
C ILE A 18 -1.60 4.19 11.93
N PRO A 19 -2.14 3.10 11.35
CA PRO A 19 -3.57 2.88 11.34
C PRO A 19 -4.10 2.62 12.75
N GLU A 20 -5.09 3.41 13.15
CA GLU A 20 -5.67 3.33 14.50
C GLU A 20 -6.39 1.99 14.70
N GLY A 21 -6.12 1.36 15.85
CA GLY A 21 -6.76 0.10 16.21
C GLY A 21 -6.18 -1.15 15.57
N PHE A 22 -5.22 -1.01 14.67
CA PHE A 22 -4.55 -2.16 14.07
C PHE A 22 -3.47 -2.70 15.03
N TYR A 23 -3.21 -4.00 14.91
CA TYR A 23 -2.14 -4.66 15.64
C TYR A 23 -0.86 -4.61 14.81
N PHE A 24 0.22 -4.11 15.41
CA PHE A 24 1.53 -4.14 14.79
C PHE A 24 2.10 -5.56 14.83
N TYR A 25 2.49 -6.09 13.68
CA TYR A 25 3.03 -7.43 13.55
C TYR A 25 4.54 -7.39 13.79
N THR A 26 4.95 -7.59 15.05
CA THR A 26 6.36 -7.48 15.45
C THR A 26 7.17 -8.76 15.21
N GLU A 27 6.51 -9.86 14.89
CA GLU A 27 7.15 -11.16 14.67
C GLU A 27 7.81 -11.29 13.30
N VAL A 28 7.57 -10.35 12.42
CA VAL A 28 8.30 -10.30 11.18
C VAL A 28 9.67 -9.76 11.51
N ASP A 29 10.65 -10.65 11.58
CA ASP A 29 12.07 -10.35 11.82
C ASP A 29 12.65 -9.34 10.83
N SER A 30 11.92 -9.02 9.86
CA SER A 30 12.19 -7.95 8.95
C SER A 30 11.41 -6.72 9.34
N VAL A 31 11.70 -6.14 10.46
CA VAL A 31 11.60 -4.71 10.54
C VAL A 31 12.77 -4.17 9.71
N SER A 32 12.75 -4.50 8.42
CA SER A 32 13.43 -3.65 7.49
C SER A 32 12.69 -2.33 7.59
N ASP A 33 13.40 -1.25 7.76
CA ASP A 33 12.88 0.11 7.80
C ASP A 33 12.02 0.48 6.58
N ASN A 34 11.77 -0.46 5.67
CA ASN A 34 11.02 -0.30 4.43
C ASN A 34 9.71 -1.07 4.40
N ASN A 35 9.43 -1.84 5.43
CA ASN A 35 8.24 -2.70 5.46
C ASN A 35 7.61 -2.67 6.85
N LEU A 36 6.34 -2.31 6.92
CA LEU A 36 5.57 -2.34 8.15
C LEU A 36 4.31 -3.17 7.94
N HIS A 37 4.08 -4.11 8.84
CA HIS A 37 2.94 -5.03 8.75
C HIS A 37 1.99 -4.82 9.91
N PHE A 38 0.71 -4.71 9.60
CA PHE A 38 -0.36 -4.56 10.58
C PHE A 38 -1.45 -5.59 10.32
N LEU A 39 -2.11 -6.02 11.38
CA LEU A 39 -3.28 -6.86 11.32
C LEU A 39 -4.50 -6.02 11.66
N SER A 40 -5.59 -6.16 10.91
CA SER A 40 -6.82 -5.42 11.14
C SER A 40 -7.42 -5.70 12.51
N PRO A 41 -8.25 -4.79 13.07
CA PRO A 41 -8.84 -4.99 14.40
C PRO A 41 -9.62 -6.29 14.53
N ASP A 42 -10.33 -6.72 13.49
CA ASP A 42 -11.07 -7.98 13.46
C ASP A 42 -10.25 -9.17 12.93
N GLN A 43 -8.98 -8.94 12.62
CA GLN A 43 -8.03 -9.94 12.13
C GLN A 43 -8.40 -10.57 10.77
N SER A 44 -9.29 -9.94 10.02
CA SER A 44 -9.75 -10.46 8.73
C SER A 44 -8.80 -10.17 7.56
N TYR A 45 -7.92 -9.20 7.71
CA TYR A 45 -6.94 -8.85 6.68
C TYR A 45 -5.67 -8.26 7.28
N SER A 46 -4.60 -8.29 6.51
CA SER A 46 -3.38 -7.56 6.84
C SER A 46 -3.26 -6.28 6.02
N LEU A 47 -2.66 -5.27 6.61
CA LEU A 47 -2.33 -4.01 5.97
C LEU A 47 -0.81 -3.81 6.05
N ASN A 48 -0.19 -3.64 4.90
CA ASN A 48 1.25 -3.48 4.82
C ASN A 48 1.60 -2.16 4.16
N TYR A 49 2.53 -1.45 4.75
CA TYR A 49 3.19 -0.31 4.12
C TYR A 49 4.57 -0.74 3.65
N HIS A 50 4.90 -0.41 2.41
CA HIS A 50 6.19 -0.73 1.84
C HIS A 50 6.74 0.47 1.07
N ALA A 51 7.97 0.85 1.37
CA ALA A 51 8.69 1.86 0.60
C ALA A 51 9.61 1.17 -0.40
N THR A 52 9.53 1.54 -1.66
CA THR A 52 10.34 0.94 -2.72
C THR A 52 10.65 1.95 -3.81
N SER A 53 11.68 1.65 -4.59
CA SER A 53 11.99 2.39 -5.81
C SER A 53 11.17 1.88 -6.97
N SER A 54 10.82 2.77 -7.90
CA SER A 54 10.15 2.36 -9.14
C SER A 54 11.13 1.64 -10.06
N LEU A 55 10.73 0.49 -10.59
CA LEU A 55 11.49 -0.26 -11.59
C LEU A 55 11.17 0.18 -13.01
N CYS A 56 9.95 0.62 -13.25
CA CYS A 56 9.44 0.91 -14.59
C CYS A 56 9.17 2.40 -14.83
N GLY A 57 9.42 3.25 -13.84
CA GLY A 57 9.28 4.70 -13.94
C GLY A 57 7.91 5.25 -13.58
N SER A 58 6.90 4.41 -13.31
CA SER A 58 5.59 4.87 -12.86
C SER A 58 4.87 3.80 -12.04
N PRO A 59 3.98 4.20 -11.11
CA PRO A 59 3.17 3.27 -10.33
C PRO A 59 2.37 2.31 -11.20
N GLN A 60 1.80 2.80 -12.28
CA GLN A 60 1.00 1.96 -13.18
C GLN A 60 1.82 0.86 -13.84
N LYS A 61 2.98 1.21 -14.39
CA LYS A 61 3.86 0.23 -15.04
C LYS A 61 4.42 -0.78 -14.05
N ASP A 62 4.78 -0.33 -12.86
CA ASP A 62 5.26 -1.21 -11.80
C ASP A 62 4.19 -2.21 -11.39
N LEU A 63 2.95 -1.75 -11.26
CA LEU A 63 1.82 -2.59 -10.88
C LEU A 63 1.45 -3.58 -12.00
N GLU A 64 1.47 -3.15 -13.25
CA GLU A 64 1.28 -4.03 -14.41
C GLU A 64 2.33 -5.14 -14.46
N LEU A 65 3.59 -4.79 -14.19
CA LEU A 65 4.68 -5.76 -14.12
C LEU A 65 4.48 -6.77 -13.00
N MET A 66 4.09 -6.32 -11.82
CA MET A 66 3.83 -7.18 -10.66
C MET A 66 2.72 -8.19 -10.97
N ILE A 67 1.62 -7.75 -11.53
CA ILE A 67 0.49 -8.61 -11.88
C ILE A 67 0.90 -9.65 -12.94
N ARG A 68 1.62 -9.21 -13.96
CA ARG A 68 2.12 -10.11 -15.00
C ARG A 68 3.07 -11.17 -14.45
N ASP A 69 4.00 -10.77 -13.60
CA ASP A 69 5.02 -11.67 -13.06
C ASP A 69 4.44 -12.69 -12.09
N THR A 70 3.36 -12.35 -11.39
CA THR A 70 2.66 -13.29 -10.51
C THR A 70 1.72 -14.23 -11.25
N GLY A 71 1.49 -14.01 -12.54
CA GLY A 71 0.52 -14.79 -13.33
C GLY A 71 -0.93 -14.59 -12.90
N SER A 72 -1.20 -13.53 -12.16
CA SER A 72 -2.54 -13.24 -11.65
C SER A 72 -3.45 -12.69 -12.72
N HIS A 73 -4.75 -12.96 -12.55
CA HIS A 73 -5.81 -12.30 -13.33
C HIS A 73 -6.38 -11.17 -12.47
N PRO A 74 -6.22 -9.91 -12.86
CA PRO A 74 -6.73 -8.81 -12.07
C PRO A 74 -8.27 -8.79 -12.07
N ARG A 75 -8.86 -8.62 -10.89
CA ARG A 75 -10.29 -8.30 -10.74
C ARG A 75 -10.55 -6.83 -11.04
N GLN A 76 -9.60 -5.99 -10.73
CA GLN A 76 -9.56 -4.58 -11.09
C GLN A 76 -8.19 -4.31 -11.70
N ASN A 77 -8.17 -3.93 -12.98
CA ASN A 77 -6.94 -3.56 -13.68
C ASN A 77 -6.30 -2.32 -13.04
N PRO A 78 -4.99 -2.13 -13.21
CA PRO A 78 -4.31 -0.92 -12.74
C PRO A 78 -5.06 0.34 -13.18
N THR A 79 -5.50 1.12 -12.20
CA THR A 79 -6.35 2.29 -12.37
C THR A 79 -5.70 3.50 -11.73
N PRO A 80 -5.50 4.60 -12.47
CA PRO A 80 -4.96 5.83 -11.90
C PRO A 80 -5.85 6.39 -10.81
N ILE A 81 -5.22 6.94 -9.78
CA ILE A 81 -5.89 7.61 -8.66
C ILE A 81 -5.06 8.82 -8.23
N ILE A 82 -5.72 9.80 -7.64
CA ILE A 82 -5.06 10.92 -6.98
C ILE A 82 -5.46 10.92 -5.52
N VAL A 83 -4.46 10.89 -4.64
CA VAL A 83 -4.65 10.90 -3.19
C VAL A 83 -4.01 12.18 -2.63
N ASN A 84 -4.84 13.13 -2.24
CA ASN A 84 -4.39 14.43 -1.70
C ASN A 84 -3.33 15.11 -2.60
N GLY A 85 -3.56 15.08 -3.91
CA GLY A 85 -2.65 15.65 -4.89
C GLY A 85 -1.50 14.75 -5.33
N LEU A 86 -1.29 13.62 -4.67
CA LEU A 86 -0.28 12.64 -5.04
C LEU A 86 -0.81 11.69 -6.11
N LYS A 87 -0.01 11.47 -7.14
CA LYS A 87 -0.36 10.53 -8.21
C LYS A 87 -0.12 9.09 -7.75
N GLY A 88 -1.06 8.23 -8.08
CA GLY A 88 -0.95 6.82 -7.77
C GLY A 88 -1.71 5.94 -8.74
N CYS A 89 -1.68 4.66 -8.46
CA CYS A 89 -2.38 3.64 -9.22
C CYS A 89 -2.74 2.49 -8.28
N TYR A 90 -3.92 1.91 -8.46
CA TYR A 90 -4.32 0.75 -7.67
C TYR A 90 -4.85 -0.37 -8.54
N ALA A 91 -4.78 -1.59 -8.02
CA ALA A 91 -5.37 -2.77 -8.65
C ALA A 91 -5.85 -3.76 -7.59
N ILE A 92 -6.73 -4.65 -8.00
CA ILE A 92 -7.16 -5.80 -7.20
C ILE A 92 -6.81 -7.04 -8.00
N TYR A 93 -6.03 -7.91 -7.41
CA TYR A 93 -5.59 -9.14 -8.06
C TYR A 93 -5.43 -10.25 -7.05
N GLY A 94 -5.35 -11.46 -7.51
CA GLY A 94 -5.18 -12.60 -6.63
C GLY A 94 -4.52 -13.76 -7.31
N GLY A 95 -3.98 -14.65 -6.50
CA GLY A 95 -3.39 -15.91 -6.93
C GLY A 95 -3.50 -16.94 -5.80
N GLY A 96 -3.94 -18.17 -6.13
CA GLY A 96 -4.17 -19.17 -5.12
C GLY A 96 -5.34 -18.79 -4.20
N ASP A 97 -5.09 -18.86 -2.90
CA ASP A 97 -6.12 -18.62 -1.88
C ASP A 97 -6.13 -17.18 -1.35
N GLU A 98 -5.29 -16.30 -1.92
CA GLU A 98 -5.13 -14.94 -1.44
C GLU A 98 -5.61 -13.90 -2.44
N LEU A 99 -6.11 -12.82 -1.91
CA LEU A 99 -6.58 -11.66 -2.66
C LEU A 99 -5.85 -10.42 -2.16
N TYR A 100 -5.44 -9.57 -3.10
CA TYR A 100 -4.66 -8.38 -2.84
C TYR A 100 -5.35 -7.14 -3.39
N PHE A 101 -5.34 -6.08 -2.60
CA PHE A 101 -5.50 -4.71 -3.08
C PHE A 101 -4.14 -4.02 -2.93
N GLU A 102 -3.61 -3.51 -4.01
CA GLU A 102 -2.32 -2.80 -3.99
C GLU A 102 -2.50 -1.38 -4.51
N LEU A 103 -2.15 -0.43 -3.68
CA LEU A 103 -2.12 1.00 -4.01
C LEU A 103 -0.66 1.46 -3.99
N ARG A 104 -0.20 2.01 -5.10
CA ARG A 104 1.13 2.61 -5.22
C ARG A 104 1.02 4.10 -5.38
N ILE A 105 1.71 4.86 -4.55
CA ILE A 105 1.72 6.32 -4.58
C ILE A 105 3.13 6.79 -4.85
N GLN A 106 3.25 7.67 -5.84
CA GLN A 106 4.52 8.21 -6.25
C GLN A 106 4.85 9.48 -5.50
N ASN A 107 6.11 9.57 -5.05
CA ASN A 107 6.67 10.80 -4.56
C ASN A 107 6.70 11.84 -5.70
N GLN A 108 6.35 13.09 -5.38
CA GLN A 108 6.36 14.19 -6.35
C GLN A 108 7.76 14.73 -6.66
N ASP A 109 8.73 14.44 -5.80
CA ASP A 109 10.11 14.88 -6.01
C ASP A 109 10.77 14.03 -7.07
N ASP A 110 11.01 14.61 -8.24
CA ASP A 110 11.71 13.98 -9.36
C ASP A 110 13.20 13.76 -9.10
N HIS A 111 13.68 13.99 -7.89
CA HIS A 111 15.09 13.93 -7.55
C HIS A 111 15.50 12.52 -7.10
N ASP A 112 16.15 11.84 -8.01
CA ASP A 112 17.18 10.81 -7.88
C ASP A 112 16.87 9.48 -7.22
N GLU A 113 15.99 9.33 -6.29
CA GLU A 113 15.57 8.04 -5.76
C GLU A 113 14.08 8.05 -5.55
N TYR A 114 13.43 7.56 -6.60
CA TYR A 114 12.04 7.35 -6.55
C TYR A 114 11.67 6.43 -5.44
N GLU A 115 11.23 6.90 -4.31
CA GLU A 115 10.55 6.07 -3.35
C GLU A 115 9.04 6.14 -3.61
N GLN A 116 8.45 4.99 -3.83
CA GLN A 116 7.01 4.82 -3.85
C GLN A 116 6.56 4.32 -2.49
N LEU A 117 5.40 4.78 -2.06
CA LEU A 117 4.66 4.16 -0.98
C LEU A 117 3.71 3.14 -1.57
N ILE A 118 3.85 1.89 -1.15
CA ILE A 118 2.91 0.83 -1.47
C ILE A 118 2.05 0.57 -0.23
N ILE A 119 0.75 0.56 -0.41
CA ILE A 119 -0.22 0.10 0.57
C ILE A 119 -0.83 -1.18 0.04
N LEU A 120 -0.62 -2.27 0.76
CA LEU A 120 -1.07 -3.59 0.35
C LEU A 120 -2.02 -4.16 1.39
N ILE A 121 -3.23 -4.49 0.95
CA ILE A 121 -4.16 -5.30 1.73
C ILE A 121 -4.05 -6.73 1.23
N MET A 122 -3.91 -7.67 2.16
CA MET A 122 -3.92 -9.10 1.89
C MET A 122 -5.04 -9.73 2.68
N CYS A 123 -5.89 -10.49 2.00
CA CYS A 123 -6.97 -11.23 2.64
C CYS A 123 -7.20 -12.57 1.93
N ASN A 124 -8.03 -13.41 2.54
CA ASN A 124 -8.44 -14.68 1.94
C ASN A 124 -9.33 -14.40 0.71
N GLU A 125 -9.29 -15.25 -0.31
CA GLU A 125 -10.08 -15.10 -1.54
C GLU A 125 -11.60 -15.03 -1.29
N HIS A 126 -12.07 -15.58 -0.16
CA HIS A 126 -13.49 -15.56 0.23
C HIS A 126 -13.88 -14.30 1.00
N THR A 127 -12.91 -13.48 1.39
CA THR A 127 -13.17 -12.21 2.04
C THR A 127 -13.69 -11.21 1.03
N ASP A 128 -14.70 -10.43 1.40
CA ASP A 128 -15.20 -9.35 0.56
C ASP A 128 -14.23 -8.15 0.63
N ILE A 129 -13.28 -8.13 -0.29
CA ILE A 129 -12.27 -7.07 -0.34
C ILE A 129 -12.88 -5.70 -0.60
N MET A 130 -14.00 -5.63 -1.32
CA MET A 130 -14.67 -4.35 -1.57
C MET A 130 -15.23 -3.76 -0.28
N SER A 131 -15.77 -4.58 0.63
CA SER A 131 -16.19 -4.13 1.95
C SER A 131 -15.04 -3.52 2.74
N ILE A 132 -13.83 -4.07 2.63
CA ILE A 132 -12.63 -3.55 3.27
C ILE A 132 -12.28 -2.18 2.68
N ILE A 133 -12.18 -2.09 1.37
CA ILE A 133 -11.79 -0.87 0.65
C ILE A 133 -12.79 0.26 0.89
N GLU A 134 -14.06 -0.05 0.97
CA GLU A 134 -15.13 0.91 1.19
C GLU A 134 -15.39 1.22 2.67
N SER A 135 -14.70 0.53 3.59
CA SER A 135 -14.86 0.77 5.03
C SER A 135 -14.31 2.14 5.43
N ASP A 136 -14.92 2.74 6.46
CA ASP A 136 -14.45 4.00 7.02
C ASP A 136 -13.03 3.90 7.57
N VAL A 137 -12.67 2.74 8.12
CA VAL A 137 -11.34 2.45 8.65
C VAL A 137 -10.29 2.56 7.55
N PHE A 138 -10.50 1.90 6.42
CA PHE A 138 -9.54 1.94 5.31
C PHE A 138 -9.54 3.29 4.60
N LYS A 139 -10.68 3.91 4.41
CA LYS A 139 -10.77 5.26 3.84
C LYS A 139 -9.99 6.27 4.68
N ALA A 140 -10.04 6.16 6.00
CA ALA A 140 -9.25 7.01 6.89
C ALA A 140 -7.74 6.81 6.67
N VAL A 141 -7.29 5.58 6.47
CA VAL A 141 -5.88 5.28 6.14
C VAL A 141 -5.44 6.01 4.87
N VAL A 142 -6.21 5.88 3.81
CA VAL A 142 -5.88 6.48 2.51
C VAL A 142 -5.97 8.00 2.56
N ASN A 143 -7.01 8.55 3.20
CA ASN A 143 -7.22 9.99 3.28
C ASN A 143 -6.17 10.71 4.12
N ASP A 144 -5.46 10.00 4.96
CA ASP A 144 -4.39 10.56 5.80
C ASP A 144 -3.02 10.57 5.11
N ILE A 145 -2.89 10.01 3.93
CA ILE A 145 -1.66 10.08 3.14
C ILE A 145 -1.54 11.49 2.56
N ARG A 146 -0.42 12.16 2.81
CA ARG A 146 -0.23 13.57 2.45
C ARG A 146 1.11 13.80 1.78
N PRO A 147 1.19 14.75 0.85
CA PRO A 147 2.48 15.26 0.40
C PRO A 147 3.19 15.96 1.56
N GLU A 148 4.48 15.88 1.54
CA GLU A 148 5.33 16.48 2.56
C GLU A 148 6.16 17.64 1.98
#